data_38a528e6348e00506c4e3032aa864621
#
_entry.id   38a528e6348e00506c4e3032aa864621
#
_cell.length_a   1.000
_cell.length_b   1.000
_cell.length_c   1.000
_cell.angle_alpha   90.00
_cell.angle_beta   90.00
_cell.angle_gamma   90.00
#
_symmetry.space_group_name_H-M   'P 1'
#
loop_
_entity.id
_entity.type
_entity.pdbx_description
1 polymer ?
#
loop_
_entity_poly.entity_id
_entity_poly.type
_entity_poly.pdbx_seq_one_letter_code
_entity_poly.pdbx_strand_id
1 'polypeptide(L)'
;MMIAIWLGAATNDLNASSDEDAKTVAALDMKYQAAVKSNDAAAMDQILADDFVLVTGRGKVSSKADLIESARKKEVTYERQDEEPGTQKVRVWGDTAVVTALLRIKAVQRGKPADYKLWFSDTYIRTPAGWRYVFGQASLPLPQAESK
;
A
#
# COMPACT_ATOMS: atom_id res chain seq x y z
N MET A 1 -46.68 2.32 31.80
CA MET A 1 -45.26 2.61 31.90
C MET A 1 -44.60 1.95 30.68
N MET A 2 -44.41 2.70 29.60
CA MET A 2 -43.85 2.19 28.35
C MET A 2 -42.37 2.56 28.30
N ILE A 3 -41.51 1.53 28.28
CA ILE A 3 -40.06 1.68 28.05
C ILE A 3 -39.85 1.61 26.57
N ALA A 4 -39.55 2.72 25.92
CA ALA A 4 -39.10 2.76 24.52
C ALA A 4 -37.60 2.46 24.50
N ILE A 5 -37.22 1.31 23.94
CA ILE A 5 -35.85 0.92 23.71
C ILE A 5 -35.41 1.59 22.41
N TRP A 6 -34.50 2.56 22.51
CA TRP A 6 -33.80 3.15 21.39
C TRP A 6 -32.62 2.20 21.00
N LEU A 7 -32.84 1.36 19.99
CA LEU A 7 -31.80 0.60 19.29
C LEU A 7 -31.79 1.06 17.83
N GLY A 8 -30.97 2.06 17.50
CA GLY A 8 -30.97 2.50 16.10
C GLY A 8 -29.82 3.39 15.63
N ALA A 9 -28.91 3.84 16.48
CA ALA A 9 -27.90 4.83 16.09
C ALA A 9 -26.47 4.31 15.89
N ALA A 10 -26.12 3.12 16.42
CA ALA A 10 -24.71 2.68 16.46
C ALA A 10 -24.18 2.07 15.14
N THR A 11 -25.04 1.57 14.27
CA THR A 11 -24.62 0.89 13.04
C THR A 11 -24.25 1.84 11.91
N ASN A 12 -24.89 3.00 11.83
CA ASN A 12 -24.59 4.00 10.80
C ASN A 12 -23.24 4.70 11.05
N ASP A 13 -22.91 4.96 12.30
CA ASP A 13 -21.65 5.62 12.66
C ASP A 13 -20.42 4.70 12.42
N LEU A 14 -20.56 3.41 12.64
CA LEU A 14 -19.49 2.44 12.39
C LEU A 14 -19.21 2.28 10.89
N ASN A 15 -20.22 2.27 10.05
CA ASN A 15 -20.05 2.19 8.60
C ASN A 15 -19.45 3.48 8.03
N ALA A 16 -19.89 4.66 8.49
CA ALA A 16 -19.32 5.94 8.08
C ALA A 16 -17.83 6.06 8.46
N SER A 17 -17.45 5.60 9.68
CA SER A 17 -16.06 5.56 10.14
C SER A 17 -15.22 4.60 9.29
N SER A 18 -15.72 3.43 8.95
CA SER A 18 -15.04 2.46 8.09
C SER A 18 -14.82 2.97 6.66
N ASP A 19 -15.77 3.71 6.11
CA ASP A 19 -15.65 4.32 4.77
C ASP A 19 -14.60 5.45 4.74
N GLU A 20 -14.54 6.27 5.79
CA GLU A 20 -13.50 7.30 5.93
C GLU A 20 -12.11 6.68 6.10
N ASP A 21 -11.99 5.63 6.90
CA ASP A 21 -10.75 4.90 7.04
C ASP A 21 -10.28 4.28 5.72
N ALA A 22 -11.19 3.69 4.96
CA ALA A 22 -10.88 3.13 3.65
C ALA A 22 -10.35 4.21 2.69
N LYS A 23 -10.95 5.40 2.66
CA LYS A 23 -10.47 6.52 1.85
C LYS A 23 -9.09 7.01 2.31
N THR A 24 -8.89 7.11 3.62
CA THR A 24 -7.62 7.54 4.21
C THR A 24 -6.49 6.57 3.85
N VAL A 25 -6.73 5.27 4.02
CA VAL A 25 -5.74 4.23 3.70
C VAL A 25 -5.49 4.16 2.19
N ALA A 26 -6.52 4.26 1.36
CA ALA A 26 -6.38 4.32 -0.10
C ALA A 26 -5.45 5.46 -0.54
N ALA A 27 -5.67 6.66 0.00
CA ALA A 27 -4.84 7.83 -0.30
C ALA A 27 -3.41 7.68 0.23
N LEU A 28 -3.24 7.06 1.41
CA LEU A 28 -1.93 6.81 2.00
C LEU A 28 -1.10 5.83 1.16
N ASP A 29 -1.75 4.79 0.63
CA ASP A 29 -1.11 3.82 -0.25
C ASP A 29 -0.63 4.46 -1.55
N MET A 30 -1.47 5.24 -2.21
CA MET A 30 -1.07 6.01 -3.39
C MET A 30 0.09 6.98 -3.10
N LYS A 31 0.08 7.62 -1.92
CA LYS A 31 1.17 8.49 -1.47
C LYS A 31 2.47 7.70 -1.29
N TYR A 32 2.38 6.47 -0.77
CA TYR A 32 3.54 5.59 -0.64
C TYR A 32 4.12 5.22 -2.02
N GLN A 33 3.28 4.80 -2.98
CA GLN A 33 3.73 4.49 -4.33
C GLN A 33 4.40 5.71 -5.01
N ALA A 34 3.86 6.91 -4.81
CA ALA A 34 4.47 8.15 -5.31
C ALA A 34 5.82 8.44 -4.64
N ALA A 35 5.95 8.20 -3.33
CA ALA A 35 7.22 8.35 -2.61
C ALA A 35 8.28 7.37 -3.11
N VAL A 36 7.91 6.11 -3.37
CA VAL A 36 8.80 5.11 -3.98
C VAL A 36 9.25 5.58 -5.37
N LYS A 37 8.32 6.03 -6.20
CA LYS A 37 8.61 6.52 -7.56
C LYS A 37 9.64 7.64 -7.59
N SER A 38 9.55 8.56 -6.63
CA SER A 38 10.45 9.72 -6.52
C SER A 38 11.71 9.44 -5.68
N ASN A 39 11.86 8.24 -5.12
CA ASN A 39 12.90 7.93 -4.13
C ASN A 39 12.89 8.89 -2.93
N ASP A 40 11.69 9.31 -2.51
CA ASP A 40 11.49 10.17 -1.35
C ASP A 40 11.57 9.35 -0.04
N ALA A 41 12.80 9.14 0.41
CA ALA A 41 13.09 8.37 1.62
C ALA A 41 12.40 8.94 2.87
N ALA A 42 12.25 10.26 2.97
CA ALA A 42 11.61 10.92 4.12
C ALA A 42 10.10 10.64 4.15
N ALA A 43 9.42 10.74 3.00
CA ALA A 43 8.01 10.40 2.91
C ALA A 43 7.77 8.90 3.16
N MET A 44 8.62 8.02 2.62
CA MET A 44 8.56 6.58 2.90
C MET A 44 8.73 6.28 4.39
N ASP A 45 9.69 6.92 5.05
CA ASP A 45 9.96 6.74 6.49
C ASP A 45 8.75 7.09 7.38
N GLN A 46 8.01 8.12 7.02
CA GLN A 46 6.79 8.54 7.74
C GLN A 46 5.62 7.56 7.58
N ILE A 47 5.54 6.87 6.43
CA ILE A 47 4.42 5.96 6.12
C ILE A 47 4.69 4.56 6.64
N LEU A 48 5.93 4.08 6.53
CA LEU A 48 6.33 2.75 6.97
C LEU A 48 6.37 2.65 8.49
N ALA A 49 5.79 1.59 9.03
CA ALA A 49 5.95 1.24 10.44
C ALA A 49 7.38 0.80 10.73
N ASP A 50 7.82 0.92 11.99
CA ASP A 50 9.21 0.60 12.36
C ASP A 50 9.55 -0.88 12.16
N ASP A 51 8.56 -1.77 12.33
CA ASP A 51 8.65 -3.21 12.14
C ASP A 51 8.19 -3.67 10.74
N PHE A 52 8.11 -2.76 9.78
CA PHE A 52 7.66 -3.05 8.42
C PHE A 52 8.47 -4.16 7.76
N VAL A 53 7.77 -5.02 7.01
CA VAL A 53 8.35 -6.08 6.17
C VAL A 53 7.69 -6.10 4.79
N LEU A 54 8.51 -6.17 3.75
CA LEU A 54 8.07 -6.45 2.38
C LEU A 54 8.54 -7.84 1.96
N VAL A 55 7.62 -8.64 1.43
CA VAL A 55 7.95 -9.93 0.76
C VAL A 55 7.63 -9.82 -0.71
N THR A 56 8.65 -9.90 -1.56
CA THR A 56 8.45 -9.88 -3.01
C THR A 56 7.99 -11.24 -3.54
N GLY A 57 7.43 -11.26 -4.74
CA GLY A 57 6.99 -12.50 -5.39
C GLY A 57 8.10 -13.53 -5.61
N ARG A 58 9.38 -13.11 -5.61
CA ARG A 58 10.54 -13.99 -5.69
C ARG A 58 11.10 -14.39 -4.32
N GLY A 59 10.39 -14.05 -3.24
CA GLY A 59 10.77 -14.44 -1.88
C GLY A 59 11.84 -13.57 -1.22
N LYS A 60 12.23 -12.43 -1.83
CA LYS A 60 13.11 -11.49 -1.14
C LYS A 60 12.33 -10.80 -0.02
N VAL A 61 12.90 -10.77 1.18
CA VAL A 61 12.38 -10.06 2.33
C VAL A 61 13.20 -8.80 2.55
N SER A 62 12.54 -7.67 2.73
CA SER A 62 13.16 -6.37 2.97
C SER A 62 12.51 -5.67 4.17
N SER A 63 13.34 -5.08 5.02
CA SER A 63 12.90 -4.24 6.13
C SER A 63 12.64 -2.80 5.69
N LYS A 64 12.06 -1.99 6.60
CA LYS A 64 11.98 -0.53 6.45
C LYS A 64 13.35 0.08 6.14
N ALA A 65 14.37 -0.29 6.91
CA ALA A 65 15.73 0.23 6.74
C ALA A 65 16.30 -0.07 5.34
N ASP A 66 16.07 -1.28 4.82
CA ASP A 66 16.51 -1.68 3.48
C ASP A 66 15.87 -0.79 2.40
N LEU A 67 14.55 -0.55 2.51
CA LEU A 67 13.83 0.27 1.52
C LEU A 67 14.25 1.74 1.57
N ILE A 68 14.43 2.29 2.75
CA ILE A 68 14.88 3.68 2.96
C ILE A 68 16.29 3.86 2.42
N GLU A 69 17.20 2.92 2.68
CA GLU A 69 18.56 2.97 2.16
C GLU A 69 18.59 2.88 0.63
N SER A 70 17.83 1.96 0.05
CA SER A 70 17.69 1.84 -1.40
C SER A 70 17.20 3.12 -2.06
N ALA A 71 16.20 3.78 -1.45
CA ALA A 71 15.69 5.07 -1.92
C ALA A 71 16.75 6.18 -1.82
N ARG A 72 17.46 6.28 -0.71
CA ARG A 72 18.55 7.26 -0.53
C ARG A 72 19.66 7.09 -1.55
N LYS A 73 20.02 5.86 -1.86
CA LYS A 73 21.04 5.53 -2.85
C LYS A 73 20.51 5.59 -4.28
N LYS A 74 19.20 5.76 -4.48
CA LYS A 74 18.55 5.72 -5.79
C LYS A 74 18.93 4.48 -6.59
N GLU A 75 18.90 3.31 -5.92
CA GLU A 75 19.27 2.03 -6.54
C GLU A 75 18.32 1.66 -7.68
N VAL A 76 17.10 2.17 -7.65
CA VAL A 76 16.10 2.03 -8.70
C VAL A 76 15.66 3.41 -9.15
N THR A 77 15.64 3.63 -10.45
CA THR A 77 15.07 4.84 -11.07
C THR A 77 13.75 4.45 -11.72
N TYR A 78 12.67 5.06 -11.29
CA TYR A 78 11.32 4.74 -11.74
C TYR A 78 10.82 5.73 -12.79
N GLU A 79 10.37 5.23 -13.93
CA GLU A 79 9.51 5.95 -14.86
C GLU A 79 8.05 5.80 -14.44
N ARG A 80 7.66 4.59 -13.99
CA ARG A 80 6.34 4.28 -13.46
C ARG A 80 6.45 3.44 -12.17
N GLN A 81 5.62 3.79 -11.24
CA GLN A 81 5.32 3.07 -10.00
C GLN A 81 3.90 3.49 -9.63
N ASP A 82 2.94 3.06 -10.44
CA ASP A 82 1.59 3.58 -10.37
C ASP A 82 0.58 2.43 -10.31
N GLU A 83 -0.45 2.57 -9.50
CA GLU A 83 -1.57 1.65 -9.50
C GLU A 83 -2.39 1.82 -10.79
N GLU A 84 -2.81 0.72 -11.38
CA GLU A 84 -3.73 0.76 -12.52
C GLU A 84 -5.09 1.31 -12.07
N PRO A 85 -5.62 2.32 -12.79
CA PRO A 85 -6.92 2.90 -12.42
C PRO A 85 -8.03 1.87 -12.31
N GLY A 86 -8.85 1.99 -11.26
CA GLY A 86 -10.01 1.12 -11.03
C GLY A 86 -9.69 -0.24 -10.42
N THR A 87 -8.42 -0.56 -10.17
CA THR A 87 -8.03 -1.86 -9.59
C THR A 87 -7.89 -1.84 -8.07
N GLN A 88 -7.70 -0.66 -7.47
CA GLN A 88 -7.52 -0.53 -6.03
C GLN A 88 -8.78 -0.96 -5.27
N LYS A 89 -8.59 -1.82 -4.28
CA LYS A 89 -9.61 -2.22 -3.32
C LYS A 89 -9.05 -2.08 -1.91
N VAL A 90 -9.84 -1.51 -1.01
CA VAL A 90 -9.49 -1.37 0.41
C VAL A 90 -10.51 -2.12 1.25
N ARG A 91 -10.03 -2.89 2.21
CA ARG A 91 -10.84 -3.55 3.23
C ARG A 91 -10.36 -3.09 4.60
N VAL A 92 -11.30 -2.77 5.47
CA VAL A 92 -11.02 -2.28 6.83
C VAL A 92 -11.70 -3.19 7.86
N TRP A 93 -10.94 -3.60 8.85
CA TRP A 93 -11.41 -4.37 10.02
C TRP A 93 -10.87 -3.72 11.30
N GLY A 94 -11.65 -2.80 11.87
CA GLY A 94 -11.22 -2.05 13.06
C GLY A 94 -9.94 -1.25 12.78
N ASP A 95 -8.86 -1.59 13.44
CA ASP A 95 -7.57 -0.91 13.34
C ASP A 95 -6.63 -1.53 12.29
N THR A 96 -7.13 -2.42 11.46
CA THR A 96 -6.39 -3.07 10.37
C THR A 96 -7.06 -2.79 9.03
N ALA A 97 -6.28 -2.48 8.02
CA ALA A 97 -6.75 -2.33 6.65
C ALA A 97 -5.81 -3.03 5.67
N VAL A 98 -6.37 -3.53 4.56
CA VAL A 98 -5.61 -4.11 3.46
C VAL A 98 -5.97 -3.42 2.17
N VAL A 99 -4.95 -2.98 1.44
CA VAL A 99 -5.06 -2.46 0.08
C VAL A 99 -4.56 -3.51 -0.89
N THR A 100 -5.34 -3.78 -1.92
CA THR A 100 -4.90 -4.59 -3.07
C THR A 100 -5.07 -3.78 -4.34
N ALA A 101 -4.10 -3.83 -5.23
CA ALA A 101 -4.19 -3.20 -6.55
C ALA A 101 -3.24 -3.87 -7.54
N LEU A 102 -3.46 -3.60 -8.82
CA LEU A 102 -2.54 -3.93 -9.88
C LEU A 102 -1.54 -2.78 -10.02
N LEU A 103 -0.26 -3.05 -9.79
CA LEU A 103 0.82 -2.07 -9.86
C LEU A 103 1.53 -2.18 -11.21
N ARG A 104 1.70 -1.06 -11.89
CA ARG A 104 2.55 -0.95 -13.05
C ARG A 104 3.92 -0.39 -12.67
N ILE A 105 4.95 -1.14 -12.99
CA ILE A 105 6.33 -0.77 -12.73
C ILE A 105 7.06 -0.65 -14.07
N LYS A 106 7.68 0.52 -14.30
CA LYS A 106 8.67 0.72 -15.36
C LYS A 106 9.86 1.43 -14.74
N ALA A 107 10.98 0.76 -14.70
CA ALA A 107 12.13 1.20 -13.90
C ALA A 107 13.45 0.69 -14.48
N VAL A 108 14.53 1.28 -14.01
CA VAL A 108 15.90 0.78 -14.24
C VAL A 108 16.53 0.49 -12.88
N GLN A 109 16.94 -0.74 -12.65
CA GLN A 109 17.63 -1.18 -11.46
C GLN A 109 19.05 -1.62 -11.80
N ARG A 110 20.05 -0.93 -11.26
CA ARG A 110 21.48 -1.23 -11.52
C ARG A 110 21.78 -1.39 -13.02
N GLY A 111 21.24 -0.49 -13.84
CA GLY A 111 21.41 -0.52 -15.30
C GLY A 111 20.53 -1.54 -16.04
N LYS A 112 19.73 -2.33 -15.34
CA LYS A 112 18.81 -3.32 -15.95
C LYS A 112 17.40 -2.75 -16.04
N PRO A 113 16.82 -2.61 -17.26
CA PRO A 113 15.45 -2.16 -17.41
C PRO A 113 14.45 -3.24 -17.00
N ALA A 114 13.33 -2.80 -16.44
CA ALA A 114 12.19 -3.62 -16.10
C ALA A 114 10.89 -2.90 -16.47
N ASP A 115 9.95 -3.62 -17.08
CA ASP A 115 8.60 -3.13 -17.40
C ASP A 115 7.63 -4.28 -17.23
N TYR A 116 6.82 -4.23 -16.15
CA TYR A 116 5.90 -5.30 -15.80
C TYR A 116 4.76 -4.79 -14.91
N LYS A 117 3.76 -5.66 -14.74
CA LYS A 117 2.68 -5.49 -13.78
C LYS A 117 2.70 -6.62 -12.77
N LEU A 118 2.26 -6.33 -11.56
CA LEU A 118 2.06 -7.33 -10.50
C LEU A 118 0.87 -6.95 -9.63
N TRP A 119 0.29 -7.93 -8.94
CA TRP A 119 -0.62 -7.66 -7.84
C TRP A 119 0.16 -7.49 -6.54
N PHE A 120 -0.30 -6.56 -5.72
CA PHE A 120 0.19 -6.44 -4.35
C PHE A 120 -0.94 -6.50 -3.34
N SER A 121 -0.55 -6.77 -2.10
CA SER A 121 -1.40 -6.72 -0.92
C SER A 121 -0.62 -5.99 0.18
N ASP A 122 -1.08 -4.82 0.54
CA ASP A 122 -0.45 -3.93 1.51
C ASP A 122 -1.33 -3.81 2.75
N THR A 123 -0.76 -4.19 3.91
CA THR A 123 -1.45 -4.16 5.19
C THR A 123 -1.06 -2.92 5.98
N TYR A 124 -2.06 -2.22 6.48
CA TYR A 124 -1.96 -1.03 7.31
C TYR A 124 -2.55 -1.28 8.68
N ILE A 125 -1.97 -0.69 9.72
CA ILE A 125 -2.54 -0.65 11.06
C ILE A 125 -2.75 0.79 11.51
N ARG A 126 -3.76 1.00 12.33
CA ARG A 126 -3.97 2.27 13.03
C ARG A 126 -3.08 2.33 14.25
N THR A 127 -2.33 3.42 14.38
CA THR A 127 -1.52 3.73 15.55
C THR A 127 -1.99 5.05 16.17
N PRO A 128 -1.54 5.44 17.38
CA PRO A 128 -1.83 6.77 17.92
C PRO A 128 -1.40 7.92 17.01
N ALA A 129 -0.41 7.69 16.14
CA ALA A 129 0.09 8.67 15.17
C ALA A 129 -0.59 8.55 13.78
N GLY A 130 -1.66 7.76 13.63
CA GLY A 130 -2.37 7.50 12.40
C GLY A 130 -2.05 6.14 11.77
N TRP A 131 -2.55 5.91 10.57
CA TRP A 131 -2.32 4.67 9.83
C TRP A 131 -0.86 4.53 9.43
N ARG A 132 -0.32 3.30 9.54
CA ARG A 132 1.05 2.95 9.13
C ARG A 132 1.05 1.68 8.30
N TYR A 133 1.90 1.64 7.28
CA TYR A 133 2.12 0.48 6.42
C TYR A 133 3.04 -0.51 7.14
N VAL A 134 2.52 -1.71 7.48
CA VAL A 134 3.24 -2.70 8.31
C VAL A 134 3.74 -3.90 7.54
N PHE A 135 3.03 -4.32 6.49
CA PHE A 135 3.40 -5.51 5.74
C PHE A 135 2.96 -5.39 4.28
N GLY A 136 3.88 -5.65 3.37
CA GLY A 136 3.61 -5.72 1.95
C GLY A 136 3.95 -7.08 1.37
N GLN A 137 3.13 -7.54 0.45
CA GLN A 137 3.40 -8.73 -0.35
C GLN A 137 3.04 -8.50 -1.81
N ALA A 138 3.94 -8.86 -2.71
CA ALA A 138 3.76 -8.76 -4.14
C ALA A 138 3.68 -10.15 -4.78
N SER A 139 2.89 -10.25 -5.85
CA SER A 139 2.93 -11.42 -6.73
C SER A 139 4.21 -11.44 -7.57
N LEU A 140 4.45 -12.53 -8.27
CA LEU A 140 5.36 -12.51 -9.42
C LEU A 140 4.84 -11.53 -10.48
N PRO A 141 5.74 -11.02 -11.34
CA PRO A 141 5.30 -10.28 -12.52
C PRO A 141 4.27 -11.09 -13.32
N LEU A 142 3.20 -10.42 -13.72
CA LEU A 142 2.17 -11.04 -14.54
C LEU A 142 2.73 -11.32 -15.94
N PRO A 143 2.25 -12.37 -16.64
CA PRO A 143 2.58 -12.59 -18.04
C PRO A 143 2.24 -11.36 -18.88
N GLN A 144 3.14 -10.97 -19.79
CA GLN A 144 2.84 -9.93 -20.76
C GLN A 144 1.81 -10.49 -21.76
N ALA A 145 0.87 -9.61 -22.22
CA ALA A 145 -0.04 -9.98 -23.28
C ALA A 145 0.76 -10.36 -24.53
N GLU A 146 0.47 -11.53 -25.13
CA GLU A 146 1.06 -11.90 -26.41
C GLU A 146 0.66 -10.88 -27.47
N SER A 147 1.66 -10.30 -28.14
CA SER A 147 1.42 -9.46 -29.30
C SER A 147 0.85 -10.35 -30.41
N LYS A 148 -0.44 -10.14 -30.75
CA LYS A 148 -1.03 -10.73 -31.93
C LYS A 148 -0.56 -10.01 -33.18
#